data_ddce11f3e0fa6f01b64728efd1ddfbb1
#
_entry.id   ddce11f3e0fa6f01b64728efd1ddfbb1
#
_cell.length_a   1.000
_cell.length_b   1.000
_cell.length_c   1.000
_cell.angle_alpha   90.00
_cell.angle_beta   90.00
_cell.angle_gamma   90.00
#
_symmetry.space_group_name_H-M   'P 1'
#
loop_
_entity.id
_entity.type
_entity.pdbx_description
1 polymer ?
#
loop_
_entity_poly.entity_id
_entity_poly.type
_entity_poly.pdbx_seq_one_letter_code
_entity_poly.pdbx_strand_id
1 'polypeptide(L)'
;MINILREPDDIKIECEEDNKDCTVETEIKDEKLYVYISAAVARPRFICLRWNYRVTEPTRIMGDKWERSYGDMEWHSLNGEIFMPWYFLANSGDKTVGCGVMTGAGSFVSFQCDASGCTAWFDVRCGGTGVRLNGRRLLAGVIVCREYSGISAFAAAKAFCRVMCENPRLPEKPVYGSNNWYYAYGKSSRAEVIRDAEITAELSAGNKNRPFTVIDDGWSVNPCAGPWKPNEKFGDMAEIAAEFKKIGVKPGIWIRPLCDKELEKLHPEWCLSRINDGDTNNEPSYCLDPTVPEVREYVRSA
;
A
#
# COMPACT_ATOMS: atom_id res chain seq x y z
N MET A 1 5.59 22.24 18.01
CA MET A 1 4.68 21.22 17.47
C MET A 1 4.91 21.07 15.97
N ILE A 2 4.81 19.86 15.42
CA ILE A 2 5.05 19.59 13.98
C ILE A 2 3.92 20.22 13.15
N ASN A 3 4.26 21.13 12.23
CA ASN A 3 3.31 21.73 11.29
C ASN A 3 3.93 21.74 9.89
N ILE A 4 3.38 20.93 8.99
CA ILE A 4 3.79 20.82 7.59
C ILE A 4 2.66 21.27 6.61
N LEU A 5 1.55 21.83 7.12
CA LEU A 5 0.51 22.47 6.30
C LEU A 5 0.86 23.94 6.03
N ARG A 6 2.04 24.16 5.49
CA ARG A 6 2.56 25.43 5.01
C ARG A 6 3.48 25.17 3.82
N GLU A 7 3.88 26.20 3.12
CA GLU A 7 4.88 26.03 2.06
C GLU A 7 6.16 25.38 2.63
N PRO A 8 6.75 24.40 1.92
CA PRO A 8 8.01 23.81 2.30
C PRO A 8 9.15 24.84 2.21
N ASP A 9 10.14 24.70 3.08
CA ASP A 9 11.31 25.59 3.09
C ASP A 9 12.33 25.22 2.00
N ASP A 10 12.30 23.96 1.54
CA ASP A 10 13.16 23.47 0.45
C ASP A 10 12.40 22.42 -0.38
N ILE A 11 12.60 22.47 -1.70
CA ILE A 11 12.04 21.53 -2.67
C ILE A 11 13.18 20.99 -3.53
N LYS A 12 13.35 19.67 -3.54
CA LYS A 12 14.31 18.99 -4.42
C LYS A 12 13.59 18.03 -5.33
N ILE A 13 14.07 17.91 -6.54
CA ILE A 13 13.57 16.98 -7.55
C ILE A 13 14.75 16.14 -8.03
N GLU A 14 14.59 14.83 -8.03
CA GLU A 14 15.52 13.91 -8.65
C GLU A 14 14.91 13.38 -9.94
N CYS A 15 15.64 13.49 -11.04
CA CYS A 15 15.28 12.96 -12.35
C CYS A 15 16.33 11.95 -12.82
N GLU A 16 16.00 11.13 -13.82
CA GLU A 16 16.98 10.24 -14.45
C GLU A 16 18.04 11.00 -15.26
N GLU A 17 17.59 12.08 -15.90
CA GLU A 17 18.45 12.95 -16.69
C GLU A 17 18.66 14.28 -15.95
N ASP A 18 19.81 14.88 -16.19
CA ASP A 18 20.11 16.24 -15.70
C ASP A 18 19.36 17.30 -16.51
N ASN A 19 18.04 17.22 -16.50
CA ASN A 19 17.15 18.09 -17.26
C ASN A 19 16.37 19.02 -16.32
N LYS A 20 16.33 20.30 -16.68
CA LYS A 20 15.73 21.36 -15.87
C LYS A 20 14.26 21.67 -16.18
N ASP A 21 13.58 20.85 -16.98
CA ASP A 21 12.18 21.08 -17.34
C ASP A 21 11.16 20.49 -16.34
N CYS A 22 11.64 19.94 -15.22
CA CYS A 22 10.81 19.49 -14.11
C CYS A 22 10.38 20.66 -13.23
N THR A 23 9.09 20.77 -12.95
CA THR A 23 8.52 21.78 -12.06
C THR A 23 7.65 21.12 -11.00
N VAL A 24 7.87 21.51 -9.73
CA VAL A 24 7.00 21.16 -8.61
C VAL A 24 6.21 22.40 -8.20
N GLU A 25 4.91 22.24 -8.08
CA GLU A 25 3.98 23.28 -7.60
C GLU A 25 3.30 22.77 -6.33
N THR A 26 3.16 23.65 -5.35
CA THR A 26 2.41 23.43 -4.12
C THR A 26 1.22 24.37 -4.06
N GLU A 27 0.10 23.89 -3.52
CA GLU A 27 -1.12 24.68 -3.31
C GLU A 27 -1.73 24.32 -1.96
N ILE A 28 -1.94 25.31 -1.11
CA ILE A 28 -2.65 25.13 0.16
C ILE A 28 -4.11 25.53 -0.02
N LYS A 29 -4.99 24.58 0.13
CA LYS A 29 -6.43 24.76 0.02
C LYS A 29 -7.18 23.85 0.97
N ASP A 30 -8.23 24.35 1.63
CA ASP A 30 -9.10 23.58 2.54
C ASP A 30 -8.32 22.78 3.60
N GLU A 31 -7.32 23.41 4.22
CA GLU A 31 -6.41 22.76 5.20
C GLU A 31 -5.68 21.52 4.65
N LYS A 32 -5.37 21.51 3.35
CA LYS A 32 -4.64 20.46 2.64
C LYS A 32 -3.53 21.09 1.81
N LEU A 33 -2.40 20.39 1.70
CA LEU A 33 -1.30 20.80 0.82
C LEU A 33 -1.27 19.87 -0.38
N TYR A 34 -1.61 20.38 -1.53
CA TYR A 34 -1.55 19.68 -2.81
C TYR A 34 -0.15 19.81 -3.38
N VAL A 35 0.41 18.70 -3.85
CA VAL A 35 1.75 18.64 -4.46
C VAL A 35 1.62 18.13 -5.88
N TYR A 36 2.02 18.94 -6.84
CA TYR A 36 1.96 18.61 -8.27
C TYR A 36 3.37 18.57 -8.85
N ILE A 37 3.56 17.74 -9.86
CA ILE A 37 4.77 17.72 -10.68
C ILE A 37 4.42 17.70 -12.16
N SER A 38 5.20 18.42 -12.96
CA SER A 38 5.14 18.40 -14.41
C SER A 38 6.54 18.38 -15.02
N ALA A 39 6.67 17.74 -16.17
CA ALA A 39 7.88 17.70 -16.98
C ALA A 39 7.50 17.44 -18.43
N ALA A 40 8.13 18.10 -19.39
CA ALA A 40 7.90 17.84 -20.81
C ALA A 40 8.73 16.67 -21.30
N VAL A 41 10.01 16.61 -20.94
CA VAL A 41 11.01 15.63 -21.41
C VAL A 41 11.62 14.84 -20.26
N ALA A 42 12.00 15.53 -19.17
CA ALA A 42 12.62 14.89 -18.00
C ALA A 42 11.75 13.78 -17.41
N ARG A 43 12.41 12.79 -16.83
CA ARG A 43 11.76 11.66 -16.14
C ARG A 43 11.99 11.78 -14.64
N PRO A 44 11.10 12.47 -13.90
CA PRO A 44 11.22 12.59 -12.45
C PRO A 44 11.10 11.23 -11.76
N ARG A 45 11.91 11.04 -10.72
CA ARG A 45 11.96 9.88 -9.84
C ARG A 45 11.39 10.18 -8.47
N PHE A 46 11.87 11.29 -7.86
CA PHE A 46 11.48 11.68 -6.51
C PHE A 46 11.26 13.18 -6.42
N ILE A 47 10.31 13.56 -5.58
CA ILE A 47 10.17 14.91 -5.05
C ILE A 47 10.47 14.79 -3.55
N CYS A 48 11.30 15.71 -3.05
CA CYS A 48 11.59 15.85 -1.64
C CYS A 48 11.16 17.24 -1.17
N LEU A 49 10.24 17.30 -0.22
CA LEU A 49 9.80 18.52 0.43
C LEU A 49 10.33 18.55 1.86
N ARG A 50 10.99 19.64 2.24
CA ARG A 50 11.55 19.82 3.59
C ARG A 50 10.89 20.99 4.30
N TRP A 51 10.46 20.77 5.54
CA TRP A 51 10.02 21.79 6.49
C TRP A 51 11.00 21.85 7.66
N ASN A 52 11.62 23.01 7.85
CA ASN A 52 12.55 23.25 8.93
C ASN A 52 11.80 23.83 10.14
N TYR A 53 11.90 23.16 11.24
CA TYR A 53 11.40 23.63 12.54
C TYR A 53 12.16 22.89 13.65
N ARG A 54 12.30 23.55 14.78
CA ARG A 54 12.92 22.94 15.95
C ARG A 54 11.85 22.31 16.84
N VAL A 55 11.99 21.03 17.12
CA VAL A 55 11.17 20.35 18.11
C VAL A 55 11.78 20.63 19.49
N THR A 56 11.05 21.36 20.32
CA THR A 56 11.51 21.81 21.65
C THR A 56 10.95 20.96 22.78
N GLU A 57 9.88 20.24 22.56
CA GLU A 57 9.22 19.39 23.56
C GLU A 57 9.60 17.92 23.32
N PRO A 58 9.65 17.10 24.40
CA PRO A 58 9.82 15.67 24.26
C PRO A 58 8.72 15.08 23.35
N THR A 59 9.10 14.63 22.17
CA THR A 59 8.18 14.12 21.18
C THR A 59 8.57 12.68 20.81
N ARG A 60 7.60 11.79 20.83
CA ARG A 60 7.72 10.45 20.27
C ARG A 60 6.96 10.38 18.97
N ILE A 61 7.48 9.60 18.04
CA ILE A 61 6.93 9.41 16.70
C ILE A 61 6.61 7.95 16.47
N MET A 62 5.50 7.70 15.79
CA MET A 62 5.13 6.40 15.25
C MET A 62 4.60 6.59 13.84
N GLY A 63 5.04 5.78 12.92
CA GLY A 63 4.54 5.72 11.54
C GLY A 63 4.35 4.29 11.08
N ASP A 64 3.80 4.13 9.89
CA ASP A 64 3.69 2.83 9.25
C ASP A 64 5.08 2.29 8.86
N LYS A 65 5.14 1.04 8.45
CA LYS A 65 6.35 0.36 7.99
C LYS A 65 6.15 -0.24 6.62
N TRP A 66 7.24 -0.38 5.87
CA TRP A 66 7.22 -1.16 4.65
C TRP A 66 6.97 -2.63 4.98
N GLU A 67 6.04 -3.27 4.30
CA GLU A 67 5.72 -4.68 4.50
C GLU A 67 6.97 -5.56 4.58
N ARG A 68 7.89 -5.39 3.64
CA ARG A 68 9.10 -6.22 3.57
C ARG A 68 10.20 -5.85 4.56
N SER A 69 10.07 -4.75 5.26
CA SER A 69 10.98 -4.41 6.34
C SER A 69 10.67 -5.16 7.63
N TYR A 70 9.45 -5.71 7.74
CA TYR A 70 8.94 -6.39 8.94
C TYR A 70 9.20 -5.63 10.23
N GLY A 71 9.24 -4.29 10.11
CA GLY A 71 9.48 -3.42 11.25
C GLY A 71 8.24 -3.29 12.11
N ASP A 72 8.45 -3.20 13.42
CA ASP A 72 7.37 -2.99 14.37
C ASP A 72 6.81 -1.57 14.29
N MET A 73 5.49 -1.44 14.40
CA MET A 73 4.83 -0.16 14.59
C MET A 73 4.94 0.26 16.06
N GLU A 74 6.04 0.89 16.39
CA GLU A 74 6.34 1.32 17.76
C GLU A 74 6.60 2.83 17.86
N TRP A 75 6.44 3.35 19.08
CA TRP A 75 6.80 4.73 19.41
C TRP A 75 8.30 4.84 19.62
N HIS A 76 8.98 5.65 18.81
CA HIS A 76 10.40 5.92 18.90
C HIS A 76 10.69 7.42 19.08
N SER A 77 11.92 7.77 19.41
CA SER A 77 12.39 9.15 19.39
C SER A 77 12.52 9.66 17.95
N LEU A 78 12.59 10.98 17.80
CA LEU A 78 12.87 11.60 16.48
C LEU A 78 14.16 11.02 15.90
N ASN A 79 14.07 10.46 14.70
CA ASN A 79 15.19 9.88 13.99
C ASN A 79 14.96 10.04 12.47
N GLY A 80 15.79 10.89 11.84
CA GLY A 80 15.72 11.18 10.42
C GLY A 80 16.08 10.02 9.50
N GLU A 81 16.57 8.89 10.00
CA GLU A 81 16.88 7.70 9.22
C GLU A 81 15.66 6.77 9.03
N ILE A 82 14.61 6.97 9.83
CA ILE A 82 13.40 6.14 9.78
C ILE A 82 12.42 6.70 8.75
N PHE A 83 12.18 5.93 7.71
CA PHE A 83 11.12 6.20 6.74
C PHE A 83 9.79 5.66 7.24
N MET A 84 8.76 6.52 7.22
CA MET A 84 7.39 6.21 7.63
C MET A 84 6.47 6.35 6.42
N PRO A 85 6.08 5.24 5.78
CA PRO A 85 5.17 5.28 4.64
C PRO A 85 3.81 5.84 5.03
N TRP A 86 3.21 6.61 4.15
CA TRP A 86 1.85 7.12 4.16
C TRP A 86 1.51 8.11 5.27
N TYR A 87 1.93 7.91 6.51
CA TYR A 87 1.63 8.79 7.64
C TYR A 87 2.59 8.59 8.80
N PHE A 88 2.56 9.56 9.69
CA PHE A 88 3.12 9.43 11.02
C PHE A 88 2.24 10.14 12.07
N LEU A 89 2.40 9.74 13.30
CA LEU A 89 1.84 10.39 14.50
C LEU A 89 2.98 10.92 15.35
N ALA A 90 2.88 12.15 15.79
CA ALA A 90 3.80 12.76 16.75
C ALA A 90 3.04 13.04 18.05
N ASN A 91 3.51 12.46 19.15
CA ASN A 91 2.89 12.63 20.47
C ASN A 91 3.83 13.38 21.41
N SER A 92 3.30 14.41 22.06
CA SER A 92 3.97 15.23 23.09
C SER A 92 3.02 15.36 24.29
N GLY A 93 3.09 14.39 25.19
CA GLY A 93 2.21 14.35 26.36
C GLY A 93 0.75 14.09 26.00
N ASP A 94 -0.12 15.08 26.26
CA ASP A 94 -1.56 15.02 26.03
C ASP A 94 -1.99 15.35 24.57
N LYS A 95 -1.02 15.73 23.72
CA LYS A 95 -1.27 16.13 22.34
C LYS A 95 -0.70 15.12 21.35
N THR A 96 -1.48 14.81 20.34
CA THR A 96 -1.06 13.99 19.21
C THR A 96 -1.35 14.72 17.90
N VAL A 97 -0.33 14.86 17.06
CA VAL A 97 -0.47 15.38 15.69
C VAL A 97 -0.34 14.20 14.72
N GLY A 98 -1.34 13.99 13.89
CA GLY A 98 -1.24 13.12 12.74
C GLY A 98 -0.88 13.94 11.50
N CYS A 99 0.11 13.50 10.72
CA CYS A 99 0.46 14.01 9.40
C CYS A 99 0.55 12.85 8.43
N GLY A 100 -0.01 13.01 7.24
CA GLY A 100 -0.05 11.93 6.26
C GLY A 100 -0.50 12.40 4.89
N VAL A 101 -0.62 11.48 3.96
CA VAL A 101 -1.12 11.72 2.61
C VAL A 101 -2.51 11.12 2.46
N MET A 102 -3.39 11.82 1.76
CA MET A 102 -4.72 11.29 1.41
C MET A 102 -4.60 10.07 0.50
N THR A 103 -5.49 9.12 0.68
CA THR A 103 -5.59 7.92 -0.19
C THR A 103 -5.81 8.30 -1.65
N GLY A 104 -5.22 7.52 -2.57
CA GLY A 104 -5.28 7.79 -4.00
C GLY A 104 -4.20 8.75 -4.49
N ALA A 105 -3.10 8.89 -3.77
CA ALA A 105 -1.93 9.65 -4.23
C ALA A 105 -1.38 9.10 -5.55
N GLY A 106 -0.86 9.99 -6.39
CA GLY A 106 -0.19 9.64 -7.64
C GLY A 106 1.27 9.26 -7.47
N SER A 107 1.73 9.05 -6.24
CA SER A 107 3.08 8.64 -5.89
C SER A 107 3.08 7.79 -4.62
N PHE A 108 4.22 7.18 -4.33
CA PHE A 108 4.46 6.47 -3.08
C PHE A 108 5.06 7.46 -2.08
N VAL A 109 4.28 7.84 -1.05
CA VAL A 109 4.70 8.90 -0.12
C VAL A 109 5.25 8.32 1.17
N SER A 110 6.36 8.87 1.64
CA SER A 110 6.94 8.56 2.96
C SER A 110 7.45 9.81 3.67
N PHE A 111 7.58 9.72 4.98
CA PHE A 111 8.00 10.82 5.84
C PHE A 111 9.22 10.43 6.66
N GLN A 112 10.07 11.41 6.94
CA GLN A 112 11.17 11.32 7.88
C GLN A 112 11.12 12.54 8.80
N CYS A 113 11.30 12.35 10.11
CA CYS A 113 11.27 13.44 11.07
C CYS A 113 12.49 13.38 12.00
N ASP A 114 13.20 14.48 12.09
CA ASP A 114 14.31 14.70 13.00
C ASP A 114 14.10 15.92 13.91
N ALA A 115 15.06 16.25 14.76
CA ALA A 115 14.97 17.37 15.69
C ALA A 115 14.92 18.74 14.97
N SER A 116 15.31 18.81 13.70
CA SER A 116 15.39 20.02 12.89
C SER A 116 14.24 20.16 11.88
N GLY A 117 13.36 19.16 11.76
CA GLY A 117 12.23 19.27 10.86
C GLY A 117 11.64 17.93 10.38
N CYS A 118 10.85 18.03 9.32
CA CYS A 118 10.23 16.90 8.65
C CYS A 118 10.49 16.96 7.15
N THR A 119 10.69 15.80 6.55
CA THR A 119 10.82 15.61 5.10
C THR A 119 9.70 14.72 4.61
N ALA A 120 9.05 15.09 3.51
CA ALA A 120 8.15 14.23 2.76
C ALA A 120 8.79 13.85 1.42
N TRP A 121 8.84 12.58 1.13
CA TRP A 121 9.31 12.00 -0.12
C TRP A 121 8.14 11.52 -0.94
N PHE A 122 8.09 11.89 -2.21
CA PHE A 122 7.11 11.40 -3.17
C PHE A 122 7.87 10.62 -4.24
N ASP A 123 7.77 9.31 -4.19
CA ASP A 123 8.33 8.41 -5.20
C ASP A 123 7.33 8.30 -6.35
N VAL A 124 7.64 8.94 -7.47
CA VAL A 124 6.80 8.95 -8.69
C VAL A 124 7.27 7.93 -9.73
N ARG A 125 8.26 7.10 -9.42
CA ARG A 125 8.80 6.11 -10.36
C ARG A 125 7.71 5.15 -10.84
N CYS A 126 7.89 4.67 -12.07
CA CYS A 126 7.10 3.60 -12.66
C CYS A 126 8.04 2.47 -13.09
N GLY A 127 7.88 1.29 -12.47
CA GLY A 127 8.75 0.14 -12.75
C GLY A 127 10.23 0.33 -12.34
N GLY A 128 10.51 1.17 -11.34
CA GLY A 128 11.88 1.48 -10.90
C GLY A 128 12.53 2.65 -11.63
N THR A 129 11.93 3.17 -12.70
CA THR A 129 12.45 4.27 -13.51
C THR A 129 11.64 5.54 -13.33
N GLY A 130 12.19 6.67 -13.73
CA GLY A 130 11.49 7.94 -13.75
C GLY A 130 10.26 7.92 -14.67
N VAL A 131 9.20 8.60 -14.26
CA VAL A 131 7.93 8.62 -15.00
C VAL A 131 7.99 9.61 -16.17
N ARG A 132 7.44 9.22 -17.32
CA ARG A 132 7.25 10.13 -18.45
C ARG A 132 5.93 10.87 -18.31
N LEU A 133 6.00 12.15 -18.04
CA LEU A 133 4.79 13.00 -17.90
C LEU A 133 4.34 13.60 -19.23
N ASN A 134 5.25 13.84 -20.19
CA ASN A 134 4.94 14.41 -21.51
C ASN A 134 4.14 15.73 -21.40
N GLY A 135 4.53 16.60 -20.48
CA GLY A 135 3.85 17.86 -20.19
C GLY A 135 2.60 17.73 -19.31
N ARG A 136 2.18 16.53 -18.93
CA ARG A 136 1.04 16.32 -18.01
C ARG A 136 1.40 16.79 -16.61
N ARG A 137 0.48 17.50 -15.98
CA ARG A 137 0.53 17.86 -14.56
C ARG A 137 0.00 16.69 -13.73
N LEU A 138 0.86 16.05 -12.94
CA LEU A 138 0.52 14.93 -12.06
C LEU A 138 0.29 15.45 -10.64
N LEU A 139 -0.84 15.13 -10.02
CA LEU A 139 -1.04 15.28 -8.59
C LEU A 139 -0.25 14.16 -7.88
N ALA A 140 0.93 14.47 -7.36
CA ALA A 140 1.79 13.52 -6.67
C ALA A 140 1.18 13.08 -5.34
N GLY A 141 0.54 13.99 -4.61
CA GLY A 141 -0.19 13.68 -3.39
C GLY A 141 -0.83 14.89 -2.74
N VAL A 142 -1.66 14.64 -1.73
CA VAL A 142 -2.31 15.67 -0.92
C VAL A 142 -1.96 15.41 0.54
N ILE A 143 -1.13 16.25 1.15
CA ILE A 143 -0.76 16.16 2.56
C ILE A 143 -1.87 16.74 3.43
N VAL A 144 -2.18 16.03 4.50
CA VAL A 144 -3.11 16.44 5.55
C VAL A 144 -2.45 16.31 6.92
N CYS A 145 -2.80 17.22 7.83
CA CYS A 145 -2.39 17.14 9.23
C CYS A 145 -3.57 17.47 10.13
N ARG A 146 -3.59 16.86 11.32
CA ARG A 146 -4.62 17.14 12.33
C ARG A 146 -4.05 17.00 13.73
N GLU A 147 -4.35 17.96 14.59
CA GLU A 147 -4.02 17.91 16.01
C GLU A 147 -5.18 17.37 16.82
N TYR A 148 -4.87 16.56 17.82
CA TYR A 148 -5.79 15.98 18.77
C TYR A 148 -5.29 16.23 20.20
N SER A 149 -6.20 16.62 21.10
CA SER A 149 -5.93 16.81 22.52
C SER A 149 -7.02 16.16 23.36
N GLY A 150 -6.69 15.72 24.56
CA GLY A 150 -7.66 15.13 25.49
C GLY A 150 -8.14 13.73 25.10
N ILE A 151 -7.52 13.08 24.12
CA ILE A 151 -7.81 11.69 23.73
C ILE A 151 -6.49 10.89 23.64
N SER A 152 -6.58 9.56 23.77
CA SER A 152 -5.40 8.72 23.63
C SER A 152 -4.79 8.79 22.23
N ALA A 153 -3.48 8.55 22.10
CA ALA A 153 -2.81 8.50 20.81
C ALA A 153 -3.43 7.44 19.87
N PHE A 154 -3.94 6.33 20.42
CA PHE A 154 -4.68 5.33 19.62
C PHE A 154 -6.01 5.87 19.07
N ALA A 155 -6.76 6.61 19.89
CA ALA A 155 -7.99 7.26 19.43
C ALA A 155 -7.70 8.33 18.38
N ALA A 156 -6.61 9.09 18.54
CA ALA A 156 -6.12 10.05 17.56
C ALA A 156 -5.75 9.36 16.23
N ALA A 157 -5.03 8.24 16.27
CA ALA A 157 -4.71 7.44 15.09
C ALA A 157 -5.96 7.01 14.34
N LYS A 158 -6.95 6.45 15.01
CA LYS A 158 -8.24 6.05 14.40
C LYS A 158 -8.99 7.24 13.78
N ALA A 159 -8.97 8.38 14.44
CA ALA A 159 -9.59 9.59 13.90
C ALA A 159 -8.83 10.10 12.67
N PHE A 160 -7.51 10.05 12.70
CA PHE A 160 -6.66 10.49 11.60
C PHE A 160 -6.79 9.62 10.33
N CYS A 161 -7.02 8.32 10.47
CA CYS A 161 -7.34 7.45 9.32
C CYS A 161 -8.54 7.97 8.51
N ARG A 162 -9.54 8.54 9.18
CA ARG A 162 -10.71 9.13 8.51
C ARG A 162 -10.39 10.46 7.80
N VAL A 163 -9.37 11.18 8.28
CA VAL A 163 -8.88 12.39 7.62
C VAL A 163 -8.15 12.04 6.33
N MET A 164 -7.35 10.96 6.34
CA MET A 164 -6.63 10.50 5.16
C MET A 164 -7.54 9.83 4.11
N CYS A 165 -8.70 9.31 4.52
CA CYS A 165 -9.66 8.67 3.62
C CYS A 165 -11.08 9.15 3.94
N GLU A 166 -11.56 10.14 3.17
CA GLU A 166 -12.89 10.75 3.40
C GLU A 166 -14.05 9.80 3.06
N ASN A 167 -13.86 8.92 2.10
CA ASN A 167 -14.88 7.99 1.62
C ASN A 167 -14.38 6.53 1.66
N PRO A 168 -14.13 5.96 2.85
CA PRO A 168 -13.62 4.61 2.96
C PRO A 168 -14.67 3.57 2.56
N ARG A 169 -14.28 2.60 1.76
CA ARG A 169 -15.09 1.41 1.47
C ARG A 169 -14.89 0.38 2.57
N LEU A 170 -15.59 0.54 3.66
CA LEU A 170 -15.51 -0.37 4.79
C LEU A 170 -16.52 -1.51 4.64
N PRO A 171 -16.16 -2.75 5.05
CA PRO A 171 -17.11 -3.83 5.13
C PRO A 171 -18.15 -3.54 6.23
N GLU A 172 -19.41 -3.95 6.01
CA GLU A 172 -20.50 -3.79 7.00
C GLU A 172 -20.20 -4.46 8.35
N LYS A 173 -19.44 -5.56 8.30
CA LYS A 173 -19.05 -6.33 9.49
C LYS A 173 -17.53 -6.56 9.47
N PRO A 174 -16.90 -6.68 10.65
CA PRO A 174 -15.49 -7.02 10.72
C PRO A 174 -15.16 -8.26 9.91
N VAL A 175 -14.10 -8.18 9.09
CA VAL A 175 -13.53 -9.30 8.36
C VAL A 175 -12.45 -9.94 9.22
N TYR A 176 -12.59 -11.22 9.50
CA TYR A 176 -11.63 -11.99 10.29
C TYR A 176 -11.67 -13.46 9.90
N GLY A 177 -10.66 -14.21 10.29
CA GLY A 177 -10.60 -15.63 10.00
C GLY A 177 -9.18 -16.17 9.96
N SER A 178 -8.98 -17.23 9.19
CA SER A 178 -7.70 -17.91 9.01
C SER A 178 -7.14 -17.74 7.61
N ASN A 179 -5.82 -17.89 7.51
CA ASN A 179 -5.07 -17.96 6.27
C ASN A 179 -3.96 -18.99 6.45
N ASN A 180 -3.71 -19.82 5.46
CA ASN A 180 -2.79 -20.95 5.56
C ASN A 180 -1.35 -20.64 5.10
N TRP A 181 -1.03 -19.40 4.71
CA TRP A 181 0.28 -19.07 4.15
C TRP A 181 1.42 -19.40 5.10
N TYR A 182 1.39 -18.86 6.30
CA TYR A 182 2.53 -18.91 7.23
C TYR A 182 2.90 -20.30 7.81
N TYR A 183 2.11 -21.33 7.53
CA TYR A 183 2.52 -22.69 7.83
C TYR A 183 2.71 -23.55 6.57
N ALA A 184 1.93 -23.30 5.51
CA ALA A 184 1.91 -24.12 4.30
C ALA A 184 2.87 -23.65 3.21
N TYR A 185 3.10 -22.33 3.09
CA TYR A 185 3.96 -21.70 2.07
C TYR A 185 3.71 -22.27 0.66
N GLY A 186 2.44 -22.35 0.25
CA GLY A 186 2.04 -22.89 -1.06
C GLY A 186 2.04 -24.42 -1.18
N LYS A 187 2.25 -25.15 -0.11
CA LYS A 187 2.29 -26.63 -0.13
C LYS A 187 1.01 -27.30 0.37
N SER A 188 -0.05 -26.55 0.57
CA SER A 188 -1.35 -27.07 1.03
C SER A 188 -2.09 -27.90 -0.04
N SER A 189 -3.12 -28.55 0.42
CA SER A 189 -4.04 -29.39 -0.36
C SER A 189 -5.48 -29.17 0.05
N ARG A 190 -6.45 -29.67 -0.74
CA ARG A 190 -7.88 -29.63 -0.40
C ARG A 190 -8.16 -30.16 1.01
N ALA A 191 -7.57 -31.30 1.38
CA ALA A 191 -7.81 -31.91 2.70
C ALA A 191 -7.37 -31.00 3.85
N GLU A 192 -6.23 -30.33 3.70
CA GLU A 192 -5.70 -29.42 4.72
C GLU A 192 -6.56 -28.18 4.87
N VAL A 193 -6.97 -27.53 3.77
CA VAL A 193 -7.80 -26.32 3.86
C VAL A 193 -9.21 -26.61 4.39
N ILE A 194 -9.76 -27.80 4.16
CA ILE A 194 -11.01 -28.25 4.79
C ILE A 194 -10.83 -28.38 6.31
N ARG A 195 -9.74 -29.00 6.76
CA ARG A 195 -9.41 -29.09 8.18
C ARG A 195 -9.23 -27.72 8.84
N ASP A 196 -8.57 -26.79 8.15
CA ASP A 196 -8.43 -25.40 8.62
C ASP A 196 -9.81 -24.74 8.79
N ALA A 197 -10.72 -25.00 7.86
CA ALA A 197 -12.09 -24.49 7.93
C ALA A 197 -12.84 -25.06 9.15
N GLU A 198 -12.71 -26.35 9.44
CA GLU A 198 -13.30 -27.01 10.62
C GLU A 198 -12.78 -26.38 11.92
N ILE A 199 -11.46 -26.22 12.05
CA ILE A 199 -10.83 -25.58 13.21
C ILE A 199 -11.30 -24.13 13.35
N THR A 200 -11.35 -23.38 12.25
CA THR A 200 -11.80 -21.98 12.25
C THR A 200 -13.27 -21.87 12.66
N ALA A 201 -14.11 -22.81 12.23
CA ALA A 201 -15.52 -22.87 12.61
C ALA A 201 -15.69 -23.18 14.11
N GLU A 202 -14.92 -24.12 14.65
CA GLU A 202 -14.91 -24.47 16.07
C GLU A 202 -14.49 -23.30 16.94
N LEU A 203 -13.34 -22.67 16.64
CA LEU A 203 -12.81 -21.52 17.38
C LEU A 203 -13.76 -20.29 17.36
N SER A 204 -14.61 -20.20 16.36
CA SER A 204 -15.59 -19.11 16.22
C SER A 204 -17.02 -19.52 16.58
N ALA A 205 -17.19 -20.66 17.29
CA ALA A 205 -18.51 -21.14 17.67
C ALA A 205 -19.31 -20.07 18.42
N GLY A 206 -20.59 -19.93 18.04
CA GLY A 206 -21.49 -18.92 18.62
C GLY A 206 -21.36 -17.49 18.04
N ASN A 207 -20.35 -17.19 17.25
CA ASN A 207 -20.21 -15.90 16.61
C ASN A 207 -21.13 -15.81 15.37
N LYS A 208 -22.09 -14.88 15.39
CA LYS A 208 -23.04 -14.66 14.27
C LYS A 208 -22.35 -14.16 13.01
N ASN A 209 -21.29 -13.34 13.16
CA ASN A 209 -20.47 -12.94 12.03
C ASN A 209 -19.43 -14.04 11.76
N ARG A 210 -19.74 -14.95 10.84
CA ARG A 210 -18.88 -16.09 10.56
C ARG A 210 -17.54 -15.64 9.95
N PRO A 211 -16.41 -16.31 10.33
CA PRO A 211 -15.07 -16.02 9.83
C PRO A 211 -14.88 -16.42 8.38
N PHE A 212 -13.82 -15.90 7.77
CA PHE A 212 -13.30 -16.41 6.52
C PHE A 212 -12.25 -17.50 6.77
N THR A 213 -12.17 -18.46 5.87
CA THR A 213 -11.00 -19.32 5.70
C THR A 213 -10.43 -19.03 4.33
N VAL A 214 -9.22 -18.50 4.29
CA VAL A 214 -8.55 -18.06 3.05
C VAL A 214 -7.59 -19.14 2.61
N ILE A 215 -7.76 -19.62 1.39
CA ILE A 215 -6.80 -20.44 0.67
C ILE A 215 -5.77 -19.49 0.05
N ASP A 216 -4.55 -19.53 0.55
CA ASP A 216 -3.45 -18.71 0.03
C ASP A 216 -2.79 -19.35 -1.20
N ASP A 217 -1.74 -18.76 -1.72
CA ASP A 217 -1.03 -19.22 -2.91
C ASP A 217 -0.72 -20.73 -2.90
N GLY A 218 -0.54 -21.29 -4.09
CA GLY A 218 -0.26 -22.73 -4.30
C GLY A 218 -1.49 -23.56 -4.69
N TRP A 219 -2.68 -22.95 -4.79
CA TRP A 219 -3.90 -23.60 -5.26
C TRP A 219 -3.99 -23.65 -6.79
N SER A 220 -3.38 -22.68 -7.49
CA SER A 220 -3.43 -22.57 -8.95
C SER A 220 -2.30 -23.36 -9.64
N VAL A 221 -2.45 -23.57 -10.93
CA VAL A 221 -1.47 -24.27 -11.78
C VAL A 221 -0.13 -23.52 -11.87
N ASN A 222 -0.16 -22.19 -11.73
CA ASN A 222 1.04 -21.35 -11.65
C ASN A 222 1.10 -20.67 -10.29
N PRO A 223 2.14 -20.86 -9.51
CA PRO A 223 2.30 -20.11 -8.27
C PRO A 223 2.49 -18.62 -8.58
N CYS A 224 1.91 -17.79 -7.72
CA CYS A 224 2.00 -16.33 -7.76
C CYS A 224 1.42 -15.63 -8.99
N ALA A 225 0.84 -16.33 -9.97
CA ALA A 225 0.32 -15.71 -11.18
C ALA A 225 -0.78 -16.56 -11.84
N GLY A 226 -1.57 -15.93 -12.71
CA GLY A 226 -2.52 -16.63 -13.59
C GLY A 226 -1.83 -17.53 -14.63
N PRO A 227 -2.66 -18.33 -15.39
CA PRO A 227 -4.11 -18.36 -15.29
C PRO A 227 -4.62 -18.97 -13.99
N TRP A 228 -5.69 -18.38 -13.45
CA TRP A 228 -6.24 -18.74 -12.12
C TRP A 228 -7.11 -20.00 -12.20
N LYS A 229 -6.48 -21.12 -12.56
CA LYS A 229 -7.10 -22.44 -12.65
C LYS A 229 -6.57 -23.32 -11.53
N PRO A 230 -7.42 -24.12 -10.84
CA PRO A 230 -6.97 -24.99 -9.78
C PRO A 230 -6.04 -26.07 -10.30
N ASN A 231 -5.08 -26.44 -9.48
CA ASN A 231 -4.22 -27.59 -9.74
C ASN A 231 -4.85 -28.90 -9.23
N GLU A 232 -4.20 -30.03 -9.50
CA GLU A 232 -4.71 -31.37 -9.15
C GLU A 232 -4.92 -31.61 -7.65
N LYS A 233 -4.19 -30.88 -6.78
CA LYS A 233 -4.32 -30.99 -5.32
C LYS A 233 -5.62 -30.42 -4.77
N PHE A 234 -6.22 -29.47 -5.48
CA PHE A 234 -7.43 -28.77 -5.04
C PHE A 234 -8.67 -29.23 -5.81
N GLY A 235 -8.55 -29.53 -7.09
CA GLY A 235 -9.70 -29.91 -7.91
C GLY A 235 -10.68 -28.75 -8.07
N ASP A 236 -11.98 -29.00 -7.95
CA ASP A 236 -13.01 -27.99 -8.15
C ASP A 236 -13.10 -27.02 -6.95
N MET A 237 -12.77 -25.75 -7.18
CA MET A 237 -12.82 -24.70 -6.16
C MET A 237 -14.25 -24.36 -5.73
N ALA A 238 -15.25 -24.54 -6.61
CA ALA A 238 -16.65 -24.32 -6.26
C ALA A 238 -17.14 -25.36 -5.24
N GLU A 239 -16.70 -26.62 -5.37
CA GLU A 239 -16.97 -27.65 -4.36
C GLU A 239 -16.34 -27.32 -3.00
N ILE A 240 -15.09 -26.86 -2.98
CA ILE A 240 -14.42 -26.44 -1.73
C ILE A 240 -15.16 -25.28 -1.09
N ALA A 241 -15.56 -24.27 -1.87
CA ALA A 241 -16.33 -23.16 -1.37
C ALA A 241 -17.71 -23.58 -0.81
N ALA A 242 -18.36 -24.56 -1.43
CA ALA A 242 -19.61 -25.13 -0.93
C ALA A 242 -19.40 -25.89 0.39
N GLU A 243 -18.30 -26.63 0.52
CA GLU A 243 -17.92 -27.35 1.72
C GLU A 243 -17.61 -26.40 2.89
N PHE A 244 -16.84 -25.32 2.65
CA PHE A 244 -16.61 -24.24 3.62
C PHE A 244 -17.92 -23.65 4.16
N LYS A 245 -18.90 -23.39 3.28
CA LYS A 245 -20.21 -22.89 3.68
C LYS A 245 -20.98 -23.90 4.55
N LYS A 246 -20.90 -25.21 4.27
CA LYS A 246 -21.52 -26.27 5.08
C LYS A 246 -20.86 -26.36 6.47
N ILE A 247 -19.55 -26.23 6.55
CA ILE A 247 -18.77 -26.18 7.81
C ILE A 247 -19.14 -24.92 8.62
N GLY A 248 -19.59 -23.86 7.96
CA GLY A 248 -20.03 -22.61 8.62
C GLY A 248 -18.95 -21.53 8.62
N VAL A 249 -18.04 -21.53 7.65
CA VAL A 249 -17.10 -20.44 7.38
C VAL A 249 -17.37 -19.83 6.01
N LYS A 250 -16.86 -18.63 5.77
CA LYS A 250 -16.91 -17.96 4.47
C LYS A 250 -15.68 -18.35 3.65
N PRO A 251 -15.82 -18.73 2.38
CA PRO A 251 -14.67 -19.01 1.54
C PRO A 251 -13.92 -17.73 1.19
N GLY A 252 -12.60 -17.76 1.26
CA GLY A 252 -11.68 -16.77 0.79
C GLY A 252 -10.61 -17.42 -0.09
N ILE A 253 -10.08 -16.67 -1.03
CA ILE A 253 -9.02 -17.12 -1.94
C ILE A 253 -8.05 -15.99 -2.20
N TRP A 254 -6.76 -16.34 -2.25
CA TRP A 254 -5.70 -15.41 -2.61
C TRP A 254 -5.46 -15.44 -4.13
N ILE A 255 -5.38 -14.27 -4.74
CA ILE A 255 -5.01 -14.08 -6.15
C ILE A 255 -4.17 -12.82 -6.32
N ARG A 256 -3.38 -12.77 -7.40
CA ARG A 256 -2.70 -11.56 -7.90
C ARG A 256 -3.28 -11.19 -9.27
N PRO A 257 -4.39 -10.48 -9.32
CA PRO A 257 -5.19 -10.33 -10.55
C PRO A 257 -4.46 -9.62 -11.70
N LEU A 258 -3.40 -8.86 -11.39
CA LEU A 258 -2.55 -8.20 -12.38
C LEU A 258 -1.27 -8.99 -12.69
N CYS A 259 -1.24 -10.30 -12.46
CA CYS A 259 -0.10 -11.15 -12.79
C CYS A 259 -0.57 -12.39 -13.54
N ASP A 260 -0.10 -12.58 -14.77
CA ASP A 260 -0.47 -13.74 -15.60
C ASP A 260 0.68 -14.15 -16.52
N LYS A 261 1.18 -15.40 -16.35
CA LYS A 261 2.32 -15.95 -17.12
C LYS A 261 1.93 -16.40 -18.53
N GLU A 262 0.65 -16.65 -18.77
CA GLU A 262 0.16 -17.03 -20.10
C GLU A 262 -0.06 -15.77 -20.94
N LEU A 263 -0.68 -14.74 -20.37
CA LEU A 263 -0.89 -13.46 -21.04
C LEU A 263 0.42 -12.73 -21.36
N GLU A 264 1.46 -12.86 -20.54
CA GLU A 264 2.79 -12.35 -20.86
C GLU A 264 3.30 -12.85 -22.22
N LYS A 265 3.00 -14.10 -22.56
CA LYS A 265 3.42 -14.72 -23.83
C LYS A 265 2.50 -14.38 -24.99
N LEU A 266 1.19 -14.31 -24.72
CA LEU A 266 0.16 -14.08 -25.74
C LEU A 266 0.00 -12.58 -26.08
N HIS A 267 0.18 -11.73 -25.07
CA HIS A 267 -0.05 -10.29 -25.12
C HIS A 267 1.04 -9.51 -24.40
N PRO A 268 2.31 -9.57 -24.86
CA PRO A 268 3.40 -8.85 -24.23
C PRO A 268 3.17 -7.34 -24.18
N GLU A 269 2.36 -6.79 -25.09
CA GLU A 269 1.94 -5.38 -25.12
C GLU A 269 1.01 -4.98 -23.97
N TRP A 270 0.43 -5.95 -23.27
CA TRP A 270 -0.38 -5.73 -22.06
C TRP A 270 0.44 -5.69 -20.79
N CYS A 271 1.74 -5.98 -20.86
CA CYS A 271 2.59 -6.11 -19.70
C CYS A 271 3.39 -4.84 -19.44
N LEU A 272 3.59 -4.54 -18.15
CA LEU A 272 4.51 -3.49 -17.72
C LEU A 272 5.94 -3.87 -18.06
N SER A 273 6.70 -2.94 -18.66
CA SER A 273 8.12 -3.10 -18.86
C SER A 273 8.85 -3.05 -17.53
N ARG A 274 9.67 -4.05 -17.21
CA ARG A 274 10.66 -3.97 -16.13
C ARG A 274 12.00 -3.55 -16.70
N ILE A 275 12.62 -2.58 -16.04
CA ILE A 275 14.04 -2.30 -16.23
C ILE A 275 14.77 -3.00 -15.09
N ASN A 276 15.70 -3.89 -15.45
CA ASN A 276 16.50 -4.62 -14.49
C ASN A 276 17.54 -3.67 -13.88
N ASP A 277 17.36 -3.29 -12.62
CA ASP A 277 18.35 -2.56 -11.80
C ASP A 277 19.44 -3.52 -11.24
N GLY A 278 19.83 -4.55 -11.98
CA GLY A 278 20.88 -5.47 -11.55
C GLY A 278 20.51 -6.45 -10.43
N ASP A 279 19.27 -6.48 -9.99
CA ASP A 279 18.79 -7.49 -9.04
C ASP A 279 18.53 -8.80 -9.77
N THR A 280 19.40 -9.79 -9.52
CA THR A 280 19.37 -11.11 -10.15
C THR A 280 18.18 -11.99 -9.75
N ASN A 281 17.35 -11.56 -8.83
CA ASN A 281 16.11 -12.24 -8.42
C ASN A 281 14.88 -11.80 -9.22
N ASN A 282 15.07 -11.08 -10.31
CA ASN A 282 13.99 -10.60 -11.14
C ASN A 282 13.31 -11.75 -11.88
N GLU A 283 12.15 -12.17 -11.38
CA GLU A 283 11.21 -12.94 -12.17
C GLU A 283 10.76 -12.11 -13.39
N PRO A 284 10.50 -12.74 -14.56
CA PRO A 284 9.97 -12.05 -15.73
C PRO A 284 8.76 -11.21 -15.39
N SER A 285 8.60 -10.06 -16.03
CA SER A 285 7.46 -9.19 -15.79
C SER A 285 6.20 -9.73 -16.42
N TYR A 286 5.52 -10.63 -15.76
CA TYR A 286 4.15 -11.03 -16.08
C TYR A 286 3.12 -10.12 -15.38
N CYS A 287 3.54 -8.90 -15.02
CA CYS A 287 2.65 -7.89 -14.44
C CYS A 287 1.92 -7.14 -15.56
N LEU A 288 0.60 -7.20 -15.52
CA LEU A 288 -0.26 -6.57 -16.50
C LEU A 288 -0.41 -5.06 -16.21
N ASP A 289 -0.49 -4.27 -17.27
CA ASP A 289 -0.72 -2.82 -17.19
C ASP A 289 -2.21 -2.51 -17.01
N PRO A 290 -2.67 -2.02 -15.84
CA PRO A 290 -4.07 -1.72 -15.59
C PRO A 290 -4.57 -0.50 -16.38
N THR A 291 -3.73 0.21 -17.12
CA THR A 291 -4.17 1.30 -18.01
C THR A 291 -4.70 0.76 -19.33
N VAL A 292 -4.34 -0.46 -19.72
CA VAL A 292 -4.85 -1.15 -20.91
C VAL A 292 -6.30 -1.60 -20.68
N PRO A 293 -7.26 -1.21 -21.54
CA PRO A 293 -8.68 -1.56 -21.37
C PRO A 293 -8.95 -3.06 -21.29
N GLU A 294 -8.28 -3.84 -22.14
CA GLU A 294 -8.40 -5.29 -22.24
C GLU A 294 -7.93 -5.99 -20.97
N VAL A 295 -6.88 -5.48 -20.32
CA VAL A 295 -6.40 -5.96 -19.01
C VAL A 295 -7.47 -5.75 -17.96
N ARG A 296 -8.13 -4.59 -17.94
CA ARG A 296 -9.21 -4.34 -16.97
C ARG A 296 -10.39 -5.27 -17.17
N GLU A 297 -10.71 -5.62 -18.40
CA GLU A 297 -11.78 -6.57 -18.69
C GLU A 297 -11.39 -7.98 -18.28
N TYR A 298 -10.16 -8.41 -18.60
CA TYR A 298 -9.63 -9.68 -18.11
C TYR A 298 -9.72 -9.79 -16.58
N VAL A 299 -9.25 -8.78 -15.84
CA VAL A 299 -9.29 -8.79 -14.36
C VAL A 299 -10.72 -8.83 -13.82
N ARG A 300 -11.71 -8.29 -14.54
CA ARG A 300 -13.13 -8.41 -14.13
C ARG A 300 -13.70 -9.80 -14.36
N SER A 301 -13.16 -10.53 -15.30
CA SER A 301 -13.63 -11.88 -15.67
C SER A 301 -12.95 -12.99 -14.88
N ALA A 302 -11.79 -12.70 -14.29
CA ALA A 302 -11.05 -13.65 -13.45
C ALA A 302 -11.63 -13.69 -12.02
#